data_f1625d4d8ac7a49681492af27174d4be
#
_entry.id   f1625d4d8ac7a49681492af27174d4be
#
_cell.length_a   1.000
_cell.length_b   1.000
_cell.length_c   1.000
_cell.angle_alpha   90.00
_cell.angle_beta   90.00
_cell.angle_gamma   90.00
#
_symmetry.space_group_name_H-M   'P 1'
#
loop_
_entity.id
_entity.type
_entity.pdbx_description
1 polymer ?
#
loop_
_entity_poly.entity_id
_entity_poly.type
_entity_poly.pdbx_seq_one_letter_code
_entity_poly.pdbx_strand_id
1 'polypeptide(L)'
;MPAELTPMMRQYMEVKEKYKDCILFYRLGDFYEMFFEDALLASRELEIVLTGRDCGLEERAPMCGVPYHAVEIYASKLIEKGYKVAICEQMTDPKESKGLVEREVIRVMTPGTVIEESMLSERKNNYIVSVFLRDSDLGLAYCDVSTGAFYVYEYSGEKYTAELMDELCRIQPTEIVANDAIFLNELLTRKLQSEYYTQCYGNWAYEYTGAKQRLLNHFGVSTLSGFGCDDMPCAISA
;
A
#
# COMPACT_ATOMS: atom_id res chain seq x y z
N MET A 1 -22.64 23.17 -25.08
CA MET A 1 -22.90 22.27 -23.95
C MET A 1 -21.72 22.42 -23.00
N PRO A 2 -21.90 22.42 -21.68
CA PRO A 2 -20.76 22.44 -20.81
C PRO A 2 -19.88 21.23 -21.16
N ALA A 3 -18.56 21.43 -21.21
CA ALA A 3 -17.60 20.36 -21.46
C ALA A 3 -17.68 19.34 -20.30
N GLU A 4 -17.99 18.09 -20.60
CA GLU A 4 -18.10 17.02 -19.63
C GLU A 4 -17.02 15.97 -19.91
N LEU A 5 -16.46 15.41 -18.83
CA LEU A 5 -15.50 14.30 -18.92
C LEU A 5 -16.11 13.12 -19.68
N THR A 6 -15.31 12.47 -20.52
CA THR A 6 -15.70 11.21 -21.15
C THR A 6 -16.07 10.16 -20.11
N PRO A 7 -16.94 9.16 -20.43
CA PRO A 7 -17.32 8.11 -19.49
C PRO A 7 -16.12 7.37 -18.88
N MET A 8 -15.09 7.09 -19.68
CA MET A 8 -13.85 6.45 -19.22
C MET A 8 -13.09 7.33 -18.24
N MET A 9 -13.01 8.64 -18.51
CA MET A 9 -12.28 9.55 -17.63
C MET A 9 -13.03 9.78 -16.30
N ARG A 10 -14.36 9.74 -16.30
CA ARG A 10 -15.17 9.75 -15.07
C ARG A 10 -14.87 8.52 -14.22
N GLN A 11 -14.87 7.32 -14.83
CA GLN A 11 -14.51 6.09 -14.13
C GLN A 11 -13.10 6.14 -13.54
N TYR A 12 -12.12 6.68 -14.30
CA TYR A 12 -10.76 6.90 -13.79
C TYR A 12 -10.75 7.77 -12.54
N MET A 13 -11.45 8.91 -12.57
CA MET A 13 -11.51 9.84 -11.43
C MET A 13 -12.18 9.22 -10.21
N GLU A 14 -13.24 8.41 -10.39
CA GLU A 14 -13.91 7.67 -9.30
C GLU A 14 -12.98 6.65 -8.64
N VAL A 15 -12.17 5.94 -9.43
CA VAL A 15 -11.17 5.03 -8.90
C VAL A 15 -10.07 5.82 -8.19
N LYS A 16 -9.53 6.88 -8.83
CA LYS A 16 -8.45 7.70 -8.25
C LYS A 16 -8.85 8.34 -6.93
N GLU A 17 -10.11 8.75 -6.77
CA GLU A 17 -10.62 9.32 -5.50
C GLU A 17 -10.47 8.35 -4.32
N LYS A 18 -10.56 7.04 -4.55
CA LYS A 18 -10.37 6.00 -3.53
C LYS A 18 -8.89 5.73 -3.23
N TYR A 19 -7.99 6.04 -4.18
CA TYR A 19 -6.55 5.74 -4.13
C TYR A 19 -5.72 7.01 -4.37
N LYS A 20 -6.08 8.12 -3.69
CA LYS A 20 -5.45 9.44 -3.87
C LYS A 20 -3.94 9.44 -3.65
N ASP A 21 -3.49 8.63 -2.70
CA ASP A 21 -2.10 8.50 -2.27
C ASP A 21 -1.27 7.52 -3.11
N CYS A 22 -1.87 6.90 -4.13
CA CYS A 22 -1.22 5.96 -5.04
C CYS A 22 -1.10 6.56 -6.44
N ILE A 23 -0.03 6.23 -7.16
CA ILE A 23 0.03 6.42 -8.61
C ILE A 23 -0.86 5.33 -9.23
N LEU A 24 -1.92 5.73 -9.95
CA LEU A 24 -2.89 4.80 -10.50
C LEU A 24 -2.46 4.31 -11.88
N PHE A 25 -2.08 3.05 -11.99
CA PHE A 25 -1.82 2.35 -13.23
C PHE A 25 -3.15 1.79 -13.76
N TYR A 26 -3.76 2.50 -14.70
CA TYR A 26 -5.11 2.23 -15.19
C TYR A 26 -5.07 1.47 -16.52
N ARG A 27 -5.54 0.23 -16.56
CA ARG A 27 -5.47 -0.65 -17.73
C ARG A 27 -6.35 -0.15 -18.87
N LEU A 28 -5.73 0.07 -20.03
CA LEU A 28 -6.39 0.42 -21.28
C LEU A 28 -5.76 -0.37 -22.45
N GLY A 29 -6.42 -1.47 -22.81
CA GLY A 29 -5.88 -2.39 -23.82
C GLY A 29 -4.54 -2.99 -23.41
N ASP A 30 -3.50 -2.78 -24.20
CA ASP A 30 -2.15 -3.31 -23.96
C ASP A 30 -1.26 -2.40 -23.10
N PHE A 31 -1.83 -1.34 -22.51
CA PHE A 31 -1.10 -0.39 -21.69
C PHE A 31 -1.74 -0.21 -20.31
N TYR A 32 -0.90 0.16 -19.34
CA TYR A 32 -1.33 0.89 -18.17
C TYR A 32 -1.07 2.37 -18.41
N GLU A 33 -2.13 3.16 -18.39
CA GLU A 33 -2.06 4.60 -18.58
C GLU A 33 -2.27 5.33 -17.25
N MET A 34 -1.52 6.40 -17.06
CA MET A 34 -1.63 7.32 -15.93
C MET A 34 -2.08 8.67 -16.47
N PHE A 35 -2.91 9.38 -15.71
CA PHE A 35 -3.48 10.66 -16.13
C PHE A 35 -3.25 11.75 -15.09
N PHE A 36 -3.38 13.00 -15.52
CA PHE A 36 -3.30 14.21 -14.70
C PHE A 36 -2.00 14.25 -13.89
N GLU A 37 -2.10 14.44 -12.58
CA GLU A 37 -0.99 14.53 -11.64
C GLU A 37 -0.13 13.27 -11.64
N ASP A 38 -0.75 12.10 -11.70
CA ASP A 38 -0.05 10.82 -11.77
C ASP A 38 0.81 10.73 -13.04
N ALA A 39 0.31 11.24 -14.17
CA ALA A 39 1.07 11.25 -15.42
C ALA A 39 2.27 12.19 -15.35
N LEU A 40 2.09 13.38 -14.78
CA LEU A 40 3.17 14.36 -14.59
C LEU A 40 4.27 13.79 -13.68
N LEU A 41 3.87 13.16 -12.59
CA LEU A 41 4.78 12.54 -11.64
C LEU A 41 5.50 11.33 -12.28
N ALA A 42 4.73 10.36 -12.80
CA ALA A 42 5.28 9.13 -13.35
C ALA A 42 6.16 9.37 -14.57
N SER A 43 5.81 10.30 -15.47
CA SER A 43 6.65 10.62 -16.63
C SER A 43 8.03 11.14 -16.21
N ARG A 44 8.10 11.97 -15.16
CA ARG A 44 9.35 12.48 -14.61
C ARG A 44 10.16 11.39 -13.93
N GLU A 45 9.51 10.63 -13.04
CA GLU A 45 10.20 9.64 -12.21
C GLU A 45 10.66 8.40 -12.99
N LEU A 46 9.94 8.04 -14.05
CA LEU A 46 10.23 6.89 -14.92
C LEU A 46 10.98 7.29 -16.19
N GLU A 47 11.16 8.59 -16.45
CA GLU A 47 11.77 9.13 -17.68
C GLU A 47 11.07 8.66 -18.95
N ILE A 48 9.72 8.60 -18.91
CA ILE A 48 8.88 8.21 -20.06
C ILE A 48 8.18 9.43 -20.66
N VAL A 49 7.75 9.28 -21.90
CA VAL A 49 7.14 10.38 -22.66
C VAL A 49 5.80 10.79 -22.05
N LEU A 50 5.69 12.08 -21.72
CA LEU A 50 4.42 12.73 -21.38
C LEU A 50 3.72 13.13 -22.69
N THR A 51 2.47 12.75 -22.82
CA THR A 51 1.58 13.11 -23.93
C THR A 51 0.25 13.63 -23.40
N GLY A 52 -0.78 13.72 -24.23
CA GLY A 52 -2.10 14.13 -23.80
C GLY A 52 -3.18 13.28 -24.45
N ARG A 53 -4.27 13.04 -23.70
CA ARG A 53 -5.46 12.34 -24.16
C ARG A 53 -6.68 13.24 -24.14
N ASP A 54 -7.54 13.09 -25.13
CA ASP A 54 -8.85 13.76 -25.11
C ASP A 54 -9.67 13.22 -23.92
N CYS A 55 -10.09 14.11 -23.07
CA CYS A 55 -10.86 13.80 -21.87
C CYS A 55 -12.30 14.35 -21.90
N GLY A 56 -12.70 15.02 -23.01
CA GLY A 56 -14.00 15.70 -23.17
C GLY A 56 -13.99 17.15 -22.72
N LEU A 57 -12.88 17.66 -22.19
CA LEU A 57 -12.66 19.06 -21.87
C LEU A 57 -11.92 19.77 -23.01
N GLU A 58 -11.84 21.11 -22.98
CA GLU A 58 -11.10 21.88 -23.99
C GLU A 58 -9.62 21.55 -24.00
N GLU A 59 -9.04 21.32 -22.81
CA GLU A 59 -7.66 20.89 -22.66
C GLU A 59 -7.57 19.37 -22.58
N ARG A 60 -6.53 18.83 -23.24
CA ARG A 60 -6.23 17.39 -23.15
C ARG A 60 -5.67 17.05 -21.78
N ALA A 61 -6.13 15.95 -21.19
CA ALA A 61 -5.55 15.44 -19.96
C ALA A 61 -4.07 15.01 -20.19
N PRO A 62 -3.12 15.50 -19.38
CA PRO A 62 -1.77 14.92 -19.36
C PRO A 62 -1.85 13.41 -19.21
N MET A 63 -1.07 12.66 -19.98
CA MET A 63 -1.08 11.20 -20.00
C MET A 63 0.32 10.67 -20.27
N CYS A 64 0.70 9.61 -19.56
CA CYS A 64 1.80 8.73 -19.93
C CYS A 64 1.34 7.27 -19.77
N GLY A 65 2.10 6.33 -20.32
CA GLY A 65 1.71 4.93 -20.26
C GLY A 65 2.89 4.00 -20.43
N VAL A 66 2.74 2.79 -19.92
CA VAL A 66 3.70 1.70 -20.01
C VAL A 66 3.04 0.44 -20.56
N PRO A 67 3.74 -0.40 -21.33
CA PRO A 67 3.20 -1.67 -21.79
C PRO A 67 2.82 -2.56 -20.60
N TYR A 68 1.68 -3.26 -20.68
CA TYR A 68 1.16 -4.04 -19.54
C TYR A 68 2.13 -5.14 -19.10
N HIS A 69 2.84 -5.76 -20.02
CA HIS A 69 3.81 -6.82 -19.72
C HIS A 69 5.08 -6.31 -19.03
N ALA A 70 5.29 -5.00 -18.99
CA ALA A 70 6.44 -4.37 -18.35
C ALA A 70 6.05 -3.66 -17.02
N VAL A 71 4.81 -3.82 -16.55
CA VAL A 71 4.28 -3.12 -15.39
C VAL A 71 5.15 -3.27 -14.14
N GLU A 72 5.65 -4.47 -13.88
CA GLU A 72 6.50 -4.76 -12.71
C GLU A 72 7.78 -3.92 -12.71
N ILE A 73 8.44 -3.79 -13.87
CA ILE A 73 9.68 -3.02 -14.00
C ILE A 73 9.46 -1.53 -13.71
N TYR A 74 8.34 -0.98 -14.18
CA TYR A 74 8.02 0.42 -13.96
C TYR A 74 7.47 0.68 -12.56
N ALA A 75 6.65 -0.23 -12.03
CA ALA A 75 6.15 -0.13 -10.67
C ALA A 75 7.30 -0.21 -9.65
N SER A 76 8.28 -1.11 -9.82
CA SER A 76 9.43 -1.22 -8.92
C SER A 76 10.21 0.07 -8.81
N LYS A 77 10.47 0.75 -9.94
CA LYS A 77 11.18 2.03 -9.94
C LYS A 77 10.47 3.13 -9.14
N LEU A 78 9.13 3.14 -9.16
CA LEU A 78 8.34 4.08 -8.36
C LEU A 78 8.35 3.69 -6.88
N ILE A 79 8.23 2.40 -6.58
CA ILE A 79 8.24 1.88 -5.21
C ILE A 79 9.60 2.11 -4.55
N GLU A 80 10.71 1.89 -5.25
CA GLU A 80 12.07 2.19 -4.77
C GLU A 80 12.25 3.68 -4.42
N LYS A 81 11.50 4.57 -5.08
CA LYS A 81 11.47 6.00 -4.79
C LYS A 81 10.44 6.39 -3.72
N GLY A 82 9.78 5.41 -3.09
CA GLY A 82 8.83 5.61 -2.00
C GLY A 82 7.40 5.93 -2.43
N TYR A 83 7.05 5.74 -3.71
CA TYR A 83 5.67 5.89 -4.17
C TYR A 83 4.88 4.61 -4.01
N LYS A 84 3.56 4.72 -3.80
CA LYS A 84 2.61 3.61 -3.89
C LYS A 84 2.07 3.50 -5.30
N VAL A 85 1.85 2.30 -5.77
CA VAL A 85 1.28 2.03 -7.10
C VAL A 85 0.01 1.21 -6.93
N ALA A 86 -1.11 1.71 -7.45
CA ALA A 86 -2.37 0.98 -7.52
C ALA A 86 -2.54 0.40 -8.93
N ILE A 87 -2.66 -0.92 -9.04
CA ILE A 87 -2.88 -1.62 -10.30
C ILE A 87 -4.38 -1.80 -10.51
N CYS A 88 -4.89 -1.13 -11.52
CA CYS A 88 -6.31 -1.17 -11.90
C CYS A 88 -6.49 -1.95 -13.19
N GLU A 89 -7.15 -3.11 -13.11
CA GLU A 89 -7.38 -4.04 -14.21
C GLU A 89 -8.77 -3.94 -14.82
N GLN A 90 -8.88 -4.39 -16.06
CA GLN A 90 -10.13 -4.62 -16.76
C GLN A 90 -10.76 -5.92 -16.26
N MET A 91 -11.95 -5.84 -15.67
CA MET A 91 -12.66 -6.99 -15.10
C MET A 91 -13.49 -7.74 -16.15
N THR A 92 -13.81 -7.11 -17.28
CA THR A 92 -14.58 -7.69 -18.38
C THR A 92 -13.80 -7.63 -19.68
N ASP A 93 -13.97 -8.63 -20.55
CA ASP A 93 -13.38 -8.60 -21.90
C ASP A 93 -13.98 -7.43 -22.70
N PRO A 94 -13.15 -6.54 -23.26
CA PRO A 94 -13.62 -5.44 -24.09
C PRO A 94 -14.46 -5.86 -25.28
N LYS A 95 -14.29 -7.10 -25.76
CA LYS A 95 -15.04 -7.66 -26.90
C LYS A 95 -16.46 -8.11 -26.51
N GLU A 96 -16.70 -8.42 -25.23
CA GLU A 96 -17.98 -8.90 -24.72
C GLU A 96 -18.80 -7.78 -24.09
N SER A 97 -18.16 -6.64 -23.76
CA SER A 97 -18.81 -5.53 -23.08
C SER A 97 -19.54 -4.62 -24.08
N LYS A 98 -20.85 -4.45 -23.93
CA LYS A 98 -21.68 -3.56 -24.75
C LYS A 98 -21.62 -2.09 -24.27
N GLY A 99 -20.56 -1.68 -23.56
CA GLY A 99 -20.44 -0.34 -22.97
C GLY A 99 -19.05 -0.06 -22.43
N LEU A 100 -19.01 0.70 -21.36
CA LEU A 100 -17.75 0.97 -20.65
C LEU A 100 -17.26 -0.29 -19.95
N VAL A 101 -16.03 -0.67 -20.23
CA VAL A 101 -15.37 -1.82 -19.56
C VAL A 101 -15.24 -1.51 -18.07
N GLU A 102 -15.68 -2.42 -17.23
CA GLU A 102 -15.53 -2.32 -15.77
C GLU A 102 -14.07 -2.51 -15.37
N ARG A 103 -13.62 -1.71 -14.41
CA ARG A 103 -12.23 -1.72 -13.91
C ARG A 103 -12.22 -1.61 -12.40
N GLU A 104 -11.34 -2.41 -11.80
CA GLU A 104 -11.14 -2.39 -10.35
C GLU A 104 -9.65 -2.40 -10.02
N VAL A 105 -9.30 -1.82 -8.88
CA VAL A 105 -7.95 -1.96 -8.33
C VAL A 105 -7.84 -3.35 -7.71
N ILE A 106 -7.02 -4.18 -8.34
CA ILE A 106 -6.77 -5.55 -7.89
C ILE A 106 -5.64 -5.65 -6.88
N ARG A 107 -4.76 -4.63 -6.84
CA ARG A 107 -3.60 -4.62 -5.96
C ARG A 107 -3.09 -3.21 -5.73
N VAL A 108 -2.64 -2.95 -4.50
CA VAL A 108 -1.79 -1.80 -4.16
C VAL A 108 -0.40 -2.33 -3.82
N MET A 109 0.61 -1.83 -4.50
CA MET A 109 2.02 -2.20 -4.31
C MET A 109 2.71 -1.11 -3.48
N THR A 110 3.38 -1.53 -2.43
CA THR A 110 4.19 -0.69 -1.53
C THR A 110 5.53 -1.37 -1.26
N PRO A 111 6.54 -0.69 -0.71
CA PRO A 111 7.85 -1.30 -0.46
C PRO A 111 7.81 -2.62 0.31
N GLY A 112 6.94 -2.73 1.33
CA GLY A 112 6.83 -3.91 2.19
C GLY A 112 5.89 -5.01 1.65
N THR A 113 5.10 -4.73 0.59
CA THR A 113 4.12 -5.68 0.03
C THR A 113 4.52 -6.24 -1.33
N VAL A 114 5.74 -5.99 -1.76
CA VAL A 114 6.31 -6.56 -3.00
C VAL A 114 6.55 -8.06 -2.82
N ILE A 115 6.13 -8.85 -3.82
CA ILE A 115 6.31 -10.31 -3.86
C ILE A 115 7.04 -10.79 -5.13
N GLU A 116 7.27 -9.91 -6.08
CA GLU A 116 7.96 -10.20 -7.33
C GLU A 116 9.47 -10.44 -7.07
N GLU A 117 10.00 -11.59 -7.51
CA GLU A 117 11.41 -11.94 -7.32
C GLU A 117 12.37 -10.87 -7.88
N SER A 118 12.00 -10.24 -9.00
CA SER A 118 12.78 -9.16 -9.63
C SER A 118 12.93 -7.91 -8.76
N MET A 119 12.07 -7.75 -7.75
CA MET A 119 12.00 -6.59 -6.85
C MET A 119 12.51 -6.92 -5.44
N LEU A 120 12.79 -8.19 -5.15
CA LEU A 120 13.25 -8.65 -3.86
C LEU A 120 14.76 -8.88 -3.84
N SER A 121 15.39 -8.67 -2.69
CA SER A 121 16.78 -9.03 -2.47
C SER A 121 16.89 -10.50 -2.06
N GLU A 122 17.68 -11.29 -2.78
CA GLU A 122 17.94 -12.69 -2.44
C GLU A 122 18.56 -12.92 -1.03
N ARG A 123 19.04 -11.83 -0.41
CA ARG A 123 19.83 -11.91 0.84
C ARG A 123 19.14 -11.27 2.05
N LYS A 124 17.97 -10.63 1.86
CA LYS A 124 17.27 -9.92 2.93
C LYS A 124 15.77 -10.20 2.84
N ASN A 125 15.18 -10.42 4.02
CA ASN A 125 13.72 -10.46 4.12
C ASN A 125 13.12 -9.08 3.79
N ASN A 126 11.92 -9.08 3.21
CA ASN A 126 11.16 -7.87 2.91
C ASN A 126 10.07 -7.67 3.96
N TYR A 127 10.46 -7.25 5.16
CA TYR A 127 9.51 -7.10 6.25
C TYR A 127 8.68 -5.83 6.15
N ILE A 128 7.37 -5.98 6.27
CA ILE A 128 6.44 -4.92 6.67
C ILE A 128 6.15 -5.07 8.17
N VAL A 129 6.21 -3.96 8.90
CA VAL A 129 5.91 -3.91 10.34
C VAL A 129 4.64 -3.10 10.54
N SER A 130 3.69 -3.65 11.31
CA SER A 130 2.54 -2.93 11.83
C SER A 130 2.76 -2.61 13.30
N VAL A 131 2.52 -1.35 13.69
CA VAL A 131 2.72 -0.85 15.04
C VAL A 131 1.42 -0.29 15.59
N PHE A 132 0.98 -0.80 16.72
CA PHE A 132 -0.17 -0.29 17.46
C PHE A 132 0.25 0.19 18.84
N LEU A 133 -0.01 1.45 19.14
CA LEU A 133 0.21 2.05 20.46
C LEU A 133 -1.12 2.43 21.07
N ARG A 134 -1.33 2.00 22.32
CA ARG A 134 -2.44 2.40 23.18
C ARG A 134 -1.91 2.72 24.57
N ASP A 135 -1.97 3.99 24.94
CA ASP A 135 -1.35 4.51 26.18
C ASP A 135 0.17 4.21 26.21
N SER A 136 0.62 3.26 27.03
CA SER A 136 2.00 2.78 27.08
C SER A 136 2.15 1.32 26.67
N ASP A 137 1.09 0.72 26.13
CA ASP A 137 1.09 -0.64 25.61
C ASP A 137 1.38 -0.63 24.10
N LEU A 138 2.46 -1.25 23.73
CA LEU A 138 2.96 -1.35 22.35
C LEU A 138 2.70 -2.75 21.81
N GLY A 139 1.92 -2.84 20.74
CA GLY A 139 1.80 -4.03 19.91
C GLY A 139 2.59 -3.88 18.63
N LEU A 140 3.28 -4.91 18.22
CA LEU A 140 4.05 -4.97 16.98
C LEU A 140 3.80 -6.31 16.30
N ALA A 141 3.41 -6.25 15.04
CA ALA A 141 3.32 -7.40 14.16
C ALA A 141 4.20 -7.17 12.93
N TYR A 142 4.91 -8.17 12.46
CA TYR A 142 5.68 -8.05 11.23
C TYR A 142 5.63 -9.33 10.40
N CYS A 143 5.61 -9.14 9.10
CA CYS A 143 5.60 -10.26 8.17
C CYS A 143 6.47 -9.99 6.94
N ASP A 144 6.93 -11.07 6.35
CA ASP A 144 7.48 -11.09 5.01
C ASP A 144 6.44 -11.78 4.10
N VAL A 145 5.79 -10.99 3.25
CA VAL A 145 4.69 -11.46 2.40
C VAL A 145 5.17 -12.50 1.39
N SER A 146 6.44 -12.43 0.98
CA SER A 146 7.02 -13.34 -0.02
C SER A 146 7.28 -14.74 0.55
N THR A 147 7.60 -14.83 1.85
CA THR A 147 7.92 -16.11 2.52
C THR A 147 6.79 -16.64 3.39
N GLY A 148 5.82 -15.79 3.73
CA GLY A 148 4.75 -16.10 4.68
C GLY A 148 5.20 -16.10 6.15
N ALA A 149 6.42 -15.64 6.45
CA ALA A 149 6.87 -15.47 7.83
C ALA A 149 6.06 -14.38 8.52
N PHE A 150 5.52 -14.68 9.72
CA PHE A 150 4.67 -13.76 10.47
C PHE A 150 4.98 -13.87 11.97
N TYR A 151 5.22 -12.71 12.60
CA TYR A 151 5.65 -12.62 13.98
C TYR A 151 4.91 -11.52 14.71
N VAL A 152 4.76 -11.67 16.03
CA VAL A 152 4.14 -10.68 16.90
C VAL A 152 5.00 -10.42 18.12
N TYR A 153 4.90 -9.21 18.68
CA TYR A 153 5.57 -8.78 19.89
C TYR A 153 4.67 -7.79 20.64
N GLU A 154 4.66 -7.86 21.96
CA GLU A 154 3.96 -6.90 22.81
C GLU A 154 4.86 -6.45 23.95
N TYR A 155 4.80 -5.15 24.26
CA TYR A 155 5.51 -4.55 25.37
C TYR A 155 4.56 -3.61 26.11
N SER A 156 4.59 -3.64 27.45
CA SER A 156 3.83 -2.74 28.32
C SER A 156 4.78 -1.98 29.22
N GLY A 157 4.74 -0.65 29.16
CA GLY A 157 5.54 0.21 30.01
C GLY A 157 5.99 1.51 29.37
N GLU A 158 6.49 2.42 30.19
CA GLU A 158 6.85 3.78 29.79
C GLU A 158 8.02 3.87 28.78
N LYS A 159 8.80 2.78 28.64
CA LYS A 159 9.95 2.73 27.73
C LYS A 159 9.59 2.24 26.33
N TYR A 160 8.30 2.22 25.96
CA TYR A 160 7.83 1.70 24.68
C TYR A 160 8.56 2.28 23.46
N THR A 161 8.99 3.55 23.54
CA THR A 161 9.74 4.20 22.43
C THR A 161 11.11 3.55 22.22
N ALA A 162 11.82 3.22 23.30
CA ALA A 162 13.11 2.55 23.23
C ALA A 162 12.95 1.12 22.71
N GLU A 163 11.99 0.38 23.25
CA GLU A 163 11.65 -0.97 22.82
C GLU A 163 11.28 -1.04 21.34
N LEU A 164 10.44 -0.09 20.87
CA LEU A 164 10.08 0.01 19.46
C LEU A 164 11.32 0.21 18.59
N MET A 165 12.21 1.14 18.96
CA MET A 165 13.39 1.43 18.17
C MET A 165 14.38 0.24 18.16
N ASP A 166 14.55 -0.46 19.26
CA ASP A 166 15.39 -1.63 19.36
C ASP A 166 14.87 -2.77 18.49
N GLU A 167 13.54 -3.02 18.52
CA GLU A 167 12.91 -4.03 17.66
C GLU A 167 12.99 -3.65 16.18
N LEU A 168 12.74 -2.38 15.80
CA LEU A 168 12.87 -1.94 14.41
C LEU A 168 14.32 -2.06 13.89
N CYS A 169 15.31 -1.76 14.75
CA CYS A 169 16.72 -1.96 14.42
C CYS A 169 17.06 -3.44 14.20
N ARG A 170 16.46 -4.36 14.96
CA ARG A 170 16.62 -5.80 14.82
C ARG A 170 15.95 -6.34 13.57
N ILE A 171 14.72 -5.90 13.28
CA ILE A 171 13.90 -6.37 12.16
C ILE A 171 14.38 -5.76 10.84
N GLN A 172 14.80 -4.49 10.84
CA GLN A 172 15.16 -3.71 9.66
C GLN A 172 14.06 -3.72 8.59
N PRO A 173 12.85 -3.25 8.92
CA PRO A 173 11.71 -3.32 8.00
C PRO A 173 11.91 -2.40 6.79
N THR A 174 11.31 -2.81 5.68
CA THR A 174 11.22 -2.00 4.47
C THR A 174 10.07 -0.99 4.57
N GLU A 175 9.03 -1.35 5.32
CA GLU A 175 7.85 -0.50 5.51
C GLU A 175 7.32 -0.61 6.93
N ILE A 176 6.85 0.51 7.47
CA ILE A 176 6.15 0.59 8.75
C ILE A 176 4.76 1.18 8.53
N VAL A 177 3.74 0.51 9.02
CA VAL A 177 2.38 1.05 9.16
C VAL A 177 2.08 1.22 10.63
N ALA A 178 1.49 2.33 11.05
CA ALA A 178 1.23 2.58 12.47
C ALA A 178 -0.10 3.32 12.65
N ASN A 179 -0.69 3.15 13.83
CA ASN A 179 -1.88 3.90 14.21
C ASN A 179 -1.56 5.37 14.56
N ASP A 180 -2.60 6.21 14.63
CA ASP A 180 -2.49 7.67 14.89
C ASP A 180 -1.68 7.99 16.14
N ALA A 181 -1.76 7.16 17.20
CA ALA A 181 -1.09 7.40 18.47
C ALA A 181 0.45 7.51 18.33
N ILE A 182 1.06 6.77 17.41
CA ILE A 182 2.49 6.88 17.11
C ILE A 182 2.81 8.27 16.51
N PHE A 183 1.95 8.78 15.65
CA PHE A 183 2.16 10.06 14.95
C PHE A 183 1.89 11.29 15.82
N LEU A 184 1.24 11.14 16.97
CA LEU A 184 1.09 12.22 17.96
C LEU A 184 2.43 12.54 18.67
N ASN A 185 3.38 11.61 18.68
CA ASN A 185 4.72 11.85 19.19
C ASN A 185 5.63 12.35 18.05
N GLU A 186 5.76 13.68 17.92
CA GLU A 186 6.51 14.30 16.83
C GLU A 186 7.99 13.87 16.73
N LEU A 187 8.66 13.65 17.87
CA LEU A 187 10.06 13.22 17.88
C LEU A 187 10.21 11.79 17.34
N LEU A 188 9.32 10.90 17.80
CA LEU A 188 9.29 9.52 17.32
C LEU A 188 8.94 9.47 15.83
N THR A 189 7.92 10.22 15.41
CA THR A 189 7.49 10.30 14.01
C THR A 189 8.62 10.75 13.11
N ARG A 190 9.33 11.85 13.46
CA ARG A 190 10.47 12.33 12.67
C ARG A 190 11.57 11.29 12.55
N LYS A 191 11.87 10.59 13.65
CA LYS A 191 12.89 9.53 13.65
C LYS A 191 12.49 8.37 12.76
N LEU A 192 11.24 7.87 12.88
CA LEU A 192 10.74 6.79 12.03
C LEU A 192 10.76 7.18 10.55
N GLN A 193 10.27 8.36 10.20
CA GLN A 193 10.21 8.84 8.82
C GLN A 193 11.59 9.16 8.21
N SER A 194 12.62 9.42 9.03
CA SER A 194 13.98 9.62 8.53
C SER A 194 14.72 8.33 8.20
N GLU A 195 14.32 7.22 8.81
CA GLU A 195 15.01 5.92 8.70
C GLU A 195 14.21 4.88 7.89
N TYR A 196 12.87 4.99 7.91
CA TYR A 196 11.97 3.99 7.33
C TYR A 196 10.87 4.63 6.48
N TYR A 197 10.39 3.90 5.50
CA TYR A 197 9.14 4.22 4.82
C TYR A 197 7.98 3.98 5.79
N THR A 198 7.36 5.07 6.29
CA THR A 198 6.40 5.00 7.40
C THR A 198 5.08 5.64 7.00
N GLN A 199 3.97 4.94 7.28
CA GLN A 199 2.62 5.38 6.96
C GLN A 199 1.71 5.34 8.19
N CYS A 200 0.82 6.35 8.28
CA CYS A 200 -0.30 6.30 9.20
C CYS A 200 -1.41 5.44 8.60
N TYR A 201 -1.96 4.52 9.38
CA TYR A 201 -3.10 3.71 8.98
C TYR A 201 -4.25 3.91 9.97
N GLY A 202 -5.48 3.96 9.45
CA GLY A 202 -6.63 4.36 10.26
C GLY A 202 -6.91 3.45 11.45
N ASN A 203 -7.25 4.04 12.59
CA ASN A 203 -7.49 3.34 13.85
C ASN A 203 -8.54 2.21 13.77
N TRP A 204 -9.46 2.29 12.80
CA TRP A 204 -10.46 1.25 12.56
C TRP A 204 -9.83 -0.12 12.21
N ALA A 205 -8.65 -0.13 11.62
CA ALA A 205 -7.95 -1.37 11.26
C ALA A 205 -7.40 -2.11 12.49
N TYR A 206 -7.11 -1.35 13.56
CA TYR A 206 -6.51 -1.82 14.81
C TYR A 206 -7.55 -2.20 15.87
N GLU A 207 -8.85 -2.23 15.53
CA GLU A 207 -9.89 -2.64 16.46
C GLU A 207 -9.73 -4.13 16.81
N TYR A 208 -9.56 -4.42 18.12
CA TYR A 208 -9.15 -5.73 18.62
C TYR A 208 -10.07 -6.87 18.17
N THR A 209 -11.40 -6.68 18.30
CA THR A 209 -12.36 -7.75 17.99
C THR A 209 -12.31 -8.12 16.51
N GLY A 210 -12.27 -7.11 15.65
CA GLY A 210 -12.13 -7.29 14.20
C GLY A 210 -10.79 -7.89 13.81
N ALA A 211 -9.69 -7.41 14.41
CA ALA A 211 -8.35 -7.94 14.17
C ALA A 211 -8.25 -9.43 14.58
N LYS A 212 -8.71 -9.76 15.79
CA LYS A 212 -8.74 -11.15 16.28
C LYS A 212 -9.57 -12.05 15.35
N GLN A 213 -10.75 -11.60 14.91
CA GLN A 213 -11.60 -12.39 14.02
C GLN A 213 -10.94 -12.61 12.65
N ARG A 214 -10.25 -11.61 12.11
CA ARG A 214 -9.49 -11.77 10.86
C ARG A 214 -8.40 -12.82 10.99
N LEU A 215 -7.62 -12.81 12.08
CA LEU A 215 -6.58 -13.81 12.35
C LEU A 215 -7.17 -15.23 12.50
N LEU A 216 -8.24 -15.39 13.27
CA LEU A 216 -8.91 -16.68 13.45
C LEU A 216 -9.40 -17.24 12.11
N ASN A 217 -10.01 -16.39 11.28
CA ASN A 217 -10.49 -16.79 9.96
C ASN A 217 -9.33 -17.12 9.01
N HIS A 218 -8.28 -16.31 9.01
CA HIS A 218 -7.12 -16.51 8.14
C HIS A 218 -6.40 -17.83 8.42
N PHE A 219 -6.17 -18.13 9.70
CA PHE A 219 -5.50 -19.37 10.10
C PHE A 219 -6.44 -20.57 10.23
N GLY A 220 -7.75 -20.39 10.09
CA GLY A 220 -8.76 -21.46 10.19
C GLY A 220 -8.80 -22.09 11.59
N VAL A 221 -8.58 -21.29 12.66
CA VAL A 221 -8.53 -21.76 14.04
C VAL A 221 -9.62 -21.11 14.89
N SER A 222 -9.97 -21.77 16.02
CA SER A 222 -10.95 -21.24 16.98
C SER A 222 -10.34 -20.37 18.08
N THR A 223 -9.04 -20.49 18.33
CA THR A 223 -8.27 -19.71 19.32
C THR A 223 -6.88 -19.40 18.81
N LEU A 224 -6.25 -18.37 19.35
CA LEU A 224 -4.86 -18.02 19.05
C LEU A 224 -3.86 -18.62 20.04
N SER A 225 -4.33 -19.46 20.99
CA SER A 225 -3.48 -20.09 22.04
C SER A 225 -2.34 -20.92 21.44
N GLY A 226 -2.59 -21.59 20.31
CA GLY A 226 -1.57 -22.38 19.62
C GLY A 226 -0.40 -21.56 19.09
N PHE A 227 -0.61 -20.25 18.90
CA PHE A 227 0.41 -19.27 18.48
C PHE A 227 1.03 -18.50 19.64
N GLY A 228 0.53 -18.70 20.88
CA GLY A 228 1.06 -18.07 22.09
C GLY A 228 0.76 -16.57 22.22
N CYS A 229 -0.24 -16.04 21.51
CA CYS A 229 -0.55 -14.62 21.49
C CYS A 229 -1.95 -14.23 22.03
N ASP A 230 -2.70 -15.16 22.62
CA ASP A 230 -4.04 -14.88 23.16
C ASP A 230 -4.05 -13.74 24.21
N ASP A 231 -2.98 -13.63 25.00
CA ASP A 231 -2.82 -12.62 26.04
C ASP A 231 -2.06 -11.36 25.56
N MET A 232 -1.96 -11.16 24.24
CA MET A 232 -1.27 -10.03 23.61
C MET A 232 -2.26 -9.13 22.82
N PRO A 233 -3.13 -8.37 23.50
CA PRO A 233 -4.21 -7.63 22.83
C PRO A 233 -3.70 -6.52 21.88
N CYS A 234 -2.59 -5.86 22.22
CA CYS A 234 -2.01 -4.84 21.35
C CYS A 234 -1.29 -5.44 20.16
N ALA A 235 -0.61 -6.58 20.32
CA ALA A 235 0.00 -7.31 19.21
C ALA A 235 -1.04 -7.92 18.26
N ILE A 236 -2.19 -8.39 18.80
CA ILE A 236 -3.34 -8.84 17.97
C ILE A 236 -3.95 -7.68 17.19
N SER A 237 -3.98 -6.49 17.78
CA SER A 237 -4.48 -5.28 17.12
C SER A 237 -3.54 -4.76 16.03
N ALA A 238 -2.24 -4.95 16.20
CA ALA A 238 -1.21 -4.56 15.23
C ALA A 238 -1.23 -5.43 13.98
#